data_61b71e8ad7ff761aeafdecf3bb371a5b
#
_entry.id   61b71e8ad7ff761aeafdecf3bb371a5b
#
_cell.length_a   1.000
_cell.length_b   1.000
_cell.length_c   1.000
_cell.angle_alpha   90.00
_cell.angle_beta   90.00
_cell.angle_gamma   90.00
#
_symmetry.space_group_name_H-M   'P 1'
#
loop_
_entity.id
_entity.type
_entity.pdbx_description
1 polymer ?
#
loop_
_entity_poly.entity_id
_entity_poly.type
_entity_poly.pdbx_seq_one_letter_code
_entity_poly.pdbx_strand_id
1 'polypeptide(L)'
;MAEHTATLITGDGVGPDLADAARRCVHAALDKTPGAGTISWVVCEAGLDVMETEGTPMPEATIQSVRETDATLKAPVTTPVGTGFRSVNVLLRQTLDLYACLRPCKSYPGVRSKYQDIDLVVVRENCEDLYAGVEFEKGLPETAELIETVNRLSTDKKVMTEAATTGVSIKPISVANSERIVRFAFEYARANGRKKVTYVHKANIMKFSDGLFKQVAERVSQDYPDIEGEERLIDNMCMQLVQKPELYDVIVLPNLYGDIVSDLCAGLAGGLGVAPGANIGDNGAVFEATHGSAPKYKGLNKVNPTALILSGVMMLRHLDERPAADALENAIAAVIAEGRNVTYDMKPHRDDPTAVGTREMADAIIAAI
;
A
#
# COMPACT_ATOMS: atom_id res chain seq x y z
N MET A 1 -0.05 -13.33 -28.23
CA MET A 1 0.10 -13.30 -26.77
C MET A 1 0.98 -12.11 -26.44
N ALA A 2 0.64 -11.33 -25.46
CA ALA A 2 1.48 -10.19 -25.03
C ALA A 2 2.78 -10.72 -24.38
N GLU A 3 3.87 -10.01 -24.57
CA GLU A 3 5.12 -10.26 -23.88
C GLU A 3 5.37 -9.07 -22.95
N HIS A 4 5.38 -9.33 -21.65
CA HIS A 4 5.60 -8.32 -20.62
C HIS A 4 6.99 -8.47 -20.02
N THR A 5 7.55 -7.36 -19.55
CA THR A 5 8.75 -7.33 -18.72
C THR A 5 8.37 -6.84 -17.31
N ALA A 6 8.86 -7.49 -16.27
CA ALA A 6 8.59 -7.06 -14.90
C ALA A 6 9.84 -7.12 -14.03
N THR A 7 10.00 -6.13 -13.17
CA THR A 7 11.02 -6.16 -12.11
C THR A 7 10.49 -6.96 -10.92
N LEU A 8 11.29 -7.87 -10.38
CA LEU A 8 11.04 -8.56 -9.12
C LEU A 8 12.06 -8.09 -8.08
N ILE A 9 11.62 -7.30 -7.11
CA ILE A 9 12.45 -6.90 -5.98
C ILE A 9 12.26 -7.92 -4.85
N THR A 10 13.32 -8.67 -4.51
CA THR A 10 13.25 -9.78 -3.55
C THR A 10 13.14 -9.33 -2.09
N GLY A 11 13.63 -8.12 -1.76
CA GLY A 11 13.55 -7.56 -0.41
C GLY A 11 14.36 -8.31 0.66
N ASP A 12 14.00 -8.08 1.91
CA ASP A 12 14.68 -8.62 3.10
C ASP A 12 13.81 -9.56 3.92
N GLY A 13 14.43 -10.19 4.93
CA GLY A 13 13.73 -11.01 5.90
C GLY A 13 12.96 -12.14 5.25
N VAL A 14 11.64 -12.10 5.29
CA VAL A 14 10.76 -13.09 4.61
C VAL A 14 10.57 -12.79 3.11
N GLY A 15 11.10 -11.65 2.65
CA GLY A 15 10.94 -11.19 1.27
C GLY A 15 11.28 -12.23 0.20
N PRO A 16 12.46 -12.87 0.23
CA PRO A 16 12.84 -13.86 -0.78
C PRO A 16 11.88 -15.05 -0.88
N ASP A 17 11.40 -15.59 0.26
CA ASP A 17 10.42 -16.68 0.26
C ASP A 17 9.08 -16.24 -0.33
N LEU A 18 8.63 -15.02 -0.02
CA LEU A 18 7.39 -14.45 -0.53
C LEU A 18 7.48 -14.10 -2.02
N ALA A 19 8.63 -13.54 -2.47
CA ALA A 19 8.87 -13.21 -3.87
C ALA A 19 8.83 -14.45 -4.75
N ASP A 20 9.48 -15.54 -4.31
CA ASP A 20 9.45 -16.82 -5.05
C ASP A 20 8.01 -17.39 -5.11
N ALA A 21 7.30 -17.42 -3.99
CA ALA A 21 5.92 -17.88 -3.93
C ALA A 21 5.00 -17.08 -4.88
N ALA A 22 5.08 -15.75 -4.84
CA ALA A 22 4.26 -14.89 -5.68
C ALA A 22 4.59 -15.02 -7.17
N ARG A 23 5.89 -15.03 -7.53
CA ARG A 23 6.35 -15.24 -8.91
C ARG A 23 5.82 -16.56 -9.48
N ARG A 24 5.93 -17.66 -8.73
CA ARG A 24 5.47 -18.99 -9.16
C ARG A 24 3.95 -19.03 -9.38
N CYS A 25 3.18 -18.39 -8.50
CA CYS A 25 1.72 -18.30 -8.65
C CYS A 25 1.32 -17.45 -9.87
N VAL A 26 2.00 -16.32 -10.12
CA VAL A 26 1.77 -15.47 -11.30
C VAL A 26 2.07 -16.24 -12.59
N HIS A 27 3.21 -16.95 -12.65
CA HIS A 27 3.53 -17.79 -13.83
C HIS A 27 2.47 -18.87 -14.05
N ALA A 28 2.09 -19.60 -13.00
CA ALA A 28 1.08 -20.65 -13.13
C ALA A 28 -0.28 -20.11 -13.61
N ALA A 29 -0.65 -18.90 -13.20
CA ALA A 29 -1.87 -18.26 -13.66
C ALA A 29 -1.83 -17.94 -15.16
N LEU A 30 -0.71 -17.41 -15.65
CA LEU A 30 -0.52 -17.14 -17.08
C LEU A 30 -0.47 -18.43 -17.89
N ASP A 31 0.36 -19.40 -17.48
CA ASP A 31 0.55 -20.67 -18.19
C ASP A 31 -0.75 -21.50 -18.33
N LYS A 32 -1.63 -21.46 -17.30
CA LYS A 32 -2.88 -22.21 -17.27
C LYS A 32 -4.06 -21.45 -17.89
N THR A 33 -3.91 -20.16 -18.19
CA THR A 33 -4.98 -19.34 -18.78
C THR A 33 -4.81 -19.27 -20.30
N PRO A 34 -5.76 -19.83 -21.08
CA PRO A 34 -5.66 -19.79 -22.54
C PRO A 34 -5.64 -18.36 -23.08
N GLY A 35 -4.64 -18.06 -23.90
CA GLY A 35 -4.50 -16.76 -24.56
C GLY A 35 -3.81 -15.68 -23.70
N ALA A 36 -3.45 -15.99 -22.48
CA ALA A 36 -2.68 -15.07 -21.63
C ALA A 36 -1.26 -14.84 -22.20
N GLY A 37 -0.68 -13.70 -21.83
CA GLY A 37 0.70 -13.32 -22.17
C GLY A 37 1.75 -14.07 -21.36
N THR A 38 3.01 -13.64 -21.51
CA THR A 38 4.15 -14.14 -20.74
C THR A 38 4.83 -12.99 -20.00
N ILE A 39 5.51 -13.28 -18.88
CA ILE A 39 6.30 -12.30 -18.13
C ILE A 39 7.76 -12.74 -18.07
N SER A 40 8.67 -11.87 -18.53
CA SER A 40 10.11 -11.97 -18.30
C SER A 40 10.51 -11.14 -17.10
N TRP A 41 11.16 -11.77 -16.10
CA TRP A 41 11.52 -11.11 -14.86
C TRP A 41 12.96 -10.61 -14.83
N VAL A 42 13.14 -9.34 -14.46
CA VAL A 42 14.42 -8.78 -14.05
C VAL A 42 14.46 -8.83 -12.51
N VAL A 43 15.29 -9.72 -11.98
CA VAL A 43 15.41 -9.90 -10.52
C VAL A 43 16.37 -8.85 -9.95
N CYS A 44 15.91 -8.06 -9.01
CA CYS A 44 16.67 -7.00 -8.36
C CYS A 44 16.61 -7.15 -6.84
N GLU A 45 17.58 -6.56 -6.17
CA GLU A 45 17.68 -6.56 -4.71
C GLU A 45 17.45 -5.16 -4.15
N ALA A 46 16.95 -5.06 -2.94
CA ALA A 46 16.82 -3.85 -2.15
C ALA A 46 16.69 -4.19 -0.68
N GLY A 47 17.14 -3.29 0.21
CA GLY A 47 16.98 -3.41 1.65
C GLY A 47 18.29 -3.46 2.43
N LEU A 48 18.26 -4.05 3.64
CA LEU A 48 19.41 -4.07 4.55
C LEU A 48 20.56 -4.93 4.04
N ASP A 49 20.27 -6.10 3.47
CA ASP A 49 21.32 -7.01 2.99
C ASP A 49 22.15 -6.33 1.87
N VAL A 50 21.50 -5.52 1.02
CA VAL A 50 22.14 -4.74 -0.05
C VAL A 50 22.87 -3.52 0.51
N MET A 51 22.35 -2.88 1.53
CA MET A 51 23.03 -1.77 2.21
C MET A 51 24.40 -2.18 2.75
N GLU A 52 24.56 -3.42 3.23
CA GLU A 52 25.82 -3.94 3.73
C GLU A 52 26.85 -4.19 2.61
N THR A 53 26.41 -4.52 1.42
CA THR A 53 27.27 -4.88 0.27
C THR A 53 27.54 -3.71 -0.67
N GLU A 54 26.56 -2.85 -0.92
CA GLU A 54 26.65 -1.77 -1.92
C GLU A 54 26.62 -0.37 -1.32
N GLY A 55 26.47 -0.24 0.03
CA GLY A 55 26.44 1.05 0.73
C GLY A 55 25.16 1.86 0.50
N THR A 56 24.16 1.30 -0.20
CA THR A 56 22.84 1.88 -0.41
C THR A 56 21.77 0.82 -0.26
N PRO A 57 20.63 1.11 0.38
CA PRO A 57 19.53 0.16 0.51
C PRO A 57 18.70 0.02 -0.79
N MET A 58 18.95 0.88 -1.77
CA MET A 58 18.28 0.89 -3.07
C MET A 58 19.31 1.22 -4.16
N PRO A 59 19.89 0.21 -4.80
CA PRO A 59 20.82 0.40 -5.91
C PRO A 59 20.19 1.13 -7.10
N GLU A 60 20.97 1.98 -7.77
CA GLU A 60 20.49 2.70 -8.96
C GLU A 60 20.03 1.73 -10.06
N ALA A 61 20.71 0.57 -10.20
CA ALA A 61 20.30 -0.47 -11.14
C ALA A 61 18.88 -0.99 -10.87
N THR A 62 18.48 -1.09 -9.60
CA THR A 62 17.11 -1.46 -9.21
C THR A 62 16.12 -0.37 -9.59
N ILE A 63 16.44 0.91 -9.32
CA ILE A 63 15.61 2.04 -9.73
C ILE A 63 15.43 2.09 -11.25
N GLN A 64 16.51 1.88 -11.97
CA GLN A 64 16.49 1.87 -13.44
C GLN A 64 15.63 0.70 -13.98
N SER A 65 15.77 -0.49 -13.40
CA SER A 65 14.93 -1.64 -13.77
C SER A 65 13.43 -1.33 -13.59
N VAL A 66 13.06 -0.71 -12.47
CA VAL A 66 11.65 -0.31 -12.20
C VAL A 66 11.13 0.72 -13.22
N ARG A 67 12.00 1.59 -13.75
CA ARG A 67 11.64 2.56 -14.82
C ARG A 67 11.46 1.95 -16.19
N GLU A 68 12.20 0.89 -16.48
CA GLU A 68 12.30 0.29 -17.82
C GLU A 68 11.32 -0.88 -18.04
N THR A 69 10.79 -1.46 -16.97
CA THR A 69 9.86 -2.58 -17.04
C THR A 69 8.40 -2.14 -16.96
N ASP A 70 7.50 -2.93 -17.53
CA ASP A 70 6.06 -2.63 -17.61
C ASP A 70 5.40 -2.61 -16.23
N ALA A 71 5.93 -3.37 -15.26
CA ALA A 71 5.45 -3.40 -13.88
C ALA A 71 6.55 -3.91 -12.92
N THR A 72 6.37 -3.67 -11.62
CA THR A 72 7.27 -4.17 -10.58
C THR A 72 6.49 -4.92 -9.52
N LEU A 73 6.90 -6.14 -9.18
CA LEU A 73 6.46 -6.85 -7.98
C LEU A 73 7.55 -6.76 -6.91
N LYS A 74 7.22 -6.17 -5.77
CA LYS A 74 8.19 -5.90 -4.71
C LYS A 74 7.82 -6.61 -3.42
N ALA A 75 8.71 -7.49 -2.95
CA ALA A 75 8.61 -8.08 -1.63
C ALA A 75 8.98 -7.08 -0.52
N PRO A 76 8.63 -7.36 0.74
CA PRO A 76 8.91 -6.47 1.86
C PRO A 76 10.38 -6.17 2.05
N VAL A 77 10.69 -4.90 2.42
CA VAL A 77 12.02 -4.45 2.82
C VAL A 77 12.00 -3.92 4.24
N THR A 78 13.13 -4.03 4.93
CA THR A 78 13.31 -3.54 6.30
C THR A 78 13.73 -2.07 6.27
N THR A 79 13.02 -1.23 7.03
CA THR A 79 13.44 0.14 7.34
C THR A 79 13.84 0.22 8.79
N PRO A 80 15.08 0.62 9.14
CA PRO A 80 15.50 0.80 10.52
C PRO A 80 14.66 1.86 11.25
N VAL A 81 14.37 1.63 12.54
CA VAL A 81 13.62 2.57 13.38
C VAL A 81 14.60 3.50 14.10
N GLY A 82 14.36 4.81 14.07
CA GLY A 82 15.05 5.84 14.83
C GLY A 82 16.30 6.40 14.17
N THR A 83 17.29 5.60 13.84
CA THR A 83 18.53 6.01 13.16
C THR A 83 18.80 5.16 11.94
N GLY A 84 19.36 5.74 10.87
CA GLY A 84 19.68 5.03 9.64
C GLY A 84 19.16 5.75 8.39
N PHE A 85 18.95 5.01 7.31
CA PHE A 85 18.47 5.57 6.05
C PHE A 85 16.95 5.75 6.05
N ARG A 86 16.46 6.67 5.22
CA ARG A 86 15.02 6.87 4.97
C ARG A 86 14.41 5.63 4.34
N SER A 87 13.11 5.42 4.55
CA SER A 87 12.38 4.28 4.00
C SER A 87 12.61 4.13 2.49
N VAL A 88 13.05 2.93 2.10
CA VAL A 88 13.20 2.51 0.70
C VAL A 88 11.89 2.70 -0.07
N ASN A 89 10.75 2.43 0.57
CA ASN A 89 9.45 2.61 -0.04
C ASN A 89 9.16 4.09 -0.35
N VAL A 90 9.48 4.99 0.59
CA VAL A 90 9.32 6.45 0.38
C VAL A 90 10.25 6.92 -0.74
N LEU A 91 11.50 6.45 -0.78
CA LEU A 91 12.44 6.78 -1.84
C LEU A 91 11.91 6.38 -3.23
N LEU A 92 11.43 5.13 -3.39
CA LEU A 92 10.82 4.66 -4.65
C LEU A 92 9.63 5.53 -5.07
N ARG A 93 8.71 5.79 -4.15
CA ARG A 93 7.50 6.59 -4.41
C ARG A 93 7.83 7.99 -4.89
N GLN A 94 8.79 8.65 -4.25
CA GLN A 94 9.23 10.00 -4.61
C GLN A 94 10.05 10.03 -5.89
N THR A 95 11.00 9.10 -6.08
CA THR A 95 11.90 9.07 -7.25
C THR A 95 11.14 8.76 -8.55
N LEU A 96 10.07 7.97 -8.46
CA LEU A 96 9.27 7.52 -9.59
C LEU A 96 7.91 8.22 -9.70
N ASP A 97 7.65 9.22 -8.86
CA ASP A 97 6.36 9.93 -8.74
C ASP A 97 5.15 8.98 -8.68
N LEU A 98 5.25 7.95 -7.84
CA LEU A 98 4.15 6.99 -7.61
C LEU A 98 3.13 7.61 -6.66
N TYR A 99 2.34 8.53 -7.17
CA TYR A 99 1.48 9.41 -6.38
C TYR A 99 0.26 8.75 -5.75
N ALA A 100 -0.19 7.60 -6.27
CA ALA A 100 -1.37 6.91 -5.78
C ALA A 100 -0.99 5.56 -5.14
N CYS A 101 -1.23 5.42 -3.84
CA CYS A 101 -1.15 4.14 -3.15
C CYS A 101 -2.56 3.53 -3.07
N LEU A 102 -2.75 2.42 -3.76
CA LEU A 102 -4.01 1.69 -3.85
C LEU A 102 -3.96 0.45 -2.96
N ARG A 103 -4.88 0.35 -2.00
CA ARG A 103 -4.95 -0.73 -1.02
C ARG A 103 -6.36 -1.31 -0.94
N PRO A 104 -6.69 -2.33 -1.74
CA PRO A 104 -7.94 -3.08 -1.59
C PRO A 104 -7.94 -3.87 -0.28
N CYS A 105 -9.04 -3.80 0.46
CA CYS A 105 -9.27 -4.53 1.71
C CYS A 105 -10.54 -5.35 1.56
N LYS A 106 -10.38 -6.63 1.19
CA LYS A 106 -11.48 -7.56 0.89
C LYS A 106 -11.45 -8.75 1.83
N SER A 107 -12.61 -9.12 2.36
CA SER A 107 -12.78 -10.36 3.14
C SER A 107 -12.72 -11.59 2.25
N TYR A 108 -12.01 -12.62 2.71
CA TYR A 108 -12.03 -13.94 2.09
C TYR A 108 -12.64 -14.94 3.08
N PRO A 109 -13.64 -15.76 2.68
CA PRO A 109 -14.18 -16.82 3.52
C PRO A 109 -13.05 -17.74 4.01
N GLY A 110 -12.97 -17.96 5.32
CA GLY A 110 -11.88 -18.73 5.96
C GLY A 110 -10.84 -17.86 6.66
N VAL A 111 -10.71 -16.58 6.29
CA VAL A 111 -9.88 -15.63 7.05
C VAL A 111 -10.59 -15.20 8.33
N ARG A 112 -9.87 -15.13 9.42
CA ARG A 112 -10.42 -14.70 10.71
C ARG A 112 -10.63 -13.18 10.73
N SER A 113 -11.85 -12.76 10.81
CA SER A 113 -12.24 -11.39 11.09
C SER A 113 -13.49 -11.35 11.97
N LYS A 114 -13.70 -10.21 12.65
CA LYS A 114 -14.97 -9.90 13.33
C LYS A 114 -16.06 -9.48 12.35
N TYR A 115 -15.65 -9.08 11.14
CA TYR A 115 -16.50 -8.58 10.08
C TYR A 115 -16.54 -9.59 8.93
N GLN A 116 -17.66 -9.63 8.26
CA GLN A 116 -17.83 -10.40 7.02
C GLN A 116 -18.17 -9.42 5.91
N ASP A 117 -17.95 -9.84 4.66
CA ASP A 117 -18.31 -9.08 3.47
C ASP A 117 -17.68 -7.67 3.38
N ILE A 118 -16.48 -7.51 3.97
CA ILE A 118 -15.69 -6.28 3.77
C ILE A 118 -15.20 -6.25 2.33
N ASP A 119 -15.45 -5.14 1.64
CA ASP A 119 -14.93 -4.85 0.31
C ASP A 119 -14.71 -3.34 0.17
N LEU A 120 -13.63 -2.85 0.75
CA LEU A 120 -13.22 -1.45 0.80
C LEU A 120 -11.97 -1.24 -0.03
N VAL A 121 -11.83 -0.06 -0.60
CA VAL A 121 -10.61 0.35 -1.30
C VAL A 121 -10.10 1.65 -0.73
N VAL A 122 -8.89 1.66 -0.21
CA VAL A 122 -8.22 2.88 0.25
C VAL A 122 -7.31 3.40 -0.86
N VAL A 123 -7.51 4.65 -1.25
CA VAL A 123 -6.67 5.41 -2.17
C VAL A 123 -5.95 6.48 -1.36
N ARG A 124 -4.66 6.26 -1.12
CA ARG A 124 -3.80 7.11 -0.29
C ARG A 124 -2.94 7.98 -1.18
N GLU A 125 -2.91 9.29 -0.95
CA GLU A 125 -1.91 10.20 -1.51
C GLU A 125 -0.51 9.77 -1.04
N ASN A 126 0.53 9.91 -1.87
CA ASN A 126 1.79 9.23 -1.64
C ASN A 126 3.04 10.13 -1.73
N CYS A 127 2.89 11.43 -2.07
CA CYS A 127 4.01 12.32 -2.40
C CYS A 127 4.22 13.47 -1.40
N GLU A 128 3.18 13.91 -0.71
CA GLU A 128 3.26 15.07 0.19
C GLU A 128 2.77 14.75 1.62
N ASP A 129 2.20 15.71 2.33
CA ASP A 129 1.79 15.59 3.72
C ASP A 129 3.04 15.45 4.64
N LEU A 130 2.89 14.90 5.82
CA LEU A 130 4.00 14.65 6.75
C LEU A 130 5.07 13.69 6.18
N TYR A 131 4.72 12.88 5.21
CA TYR A 131 5.66 12.00 4.47
C TYR A 131 6.61 12.75 3.51
N ALA A 132 6.42 14.06 3.30
CA ALA A 132 7.44 14.89 2.67
C ALA A 132 8.76 14.89 3.46
N GLY A 133 8.71 14.54 4.76
CA GLY A 133 9.88 14.33 5.60
C GLY A 133 10.63 15.62 5.92
N VAL A 134 9.93 16.76 5.91
CA VAL A 134 10.49 18.06 6.31
C VAL A 134 10.33 18.19 7.81
N GLU A 135 11.42 17.90 8.51
CA GLU A 135 11.45 17.86 9.98
C GLU A 135 12.61 18.64 10.55
N PHE A 136 12.41 19.19 11.73
CA PHE A 136 13.38 19.97 12.49
C PHE A 136 13.53 19.37 13.88
N GLU A 137 14.75 18.93 14.19
CA GLU A 137 15.06 18.32 15.49
C GLU A 137 15.12 19.38 16.59
N LYS A 138 14.68 19.02 17.79
CA LYS A 138 14.77 19.86 18.99
C LYS A 138 16.21 20.32 19.27
N GLY A 139 16.35 21.56 19.75
CA GLY A 139 17.62 22.10 20.21
C GLY A 139 18.55 22.61 19.11
N LEU A 140 18.18 22.48 17.83
CA LEU A 140 18.94 23.02 16.73
C LEU A 140 18.62 24.51 16.48
N PRO A 141 19.62 25.30 16.00
CA PRO A 141 19.40 26.70 15.63
C PRO A 141 18.28 26.88 14.58
N GLU A 142 18.21 25.99 13.60
CA GLU A 142 17.19 25.99 12.53
C GLU A 142 15.78 25.82 13.08
N THR A 143 15.61 25.02 14.12
CA THR A 143 14.32 24.85 14.79
C THR A 143 13.91 26.12 15.53
N ALA A 144 14.86 26.82 16.15
CA ALA A 144 14.63 28.10 16.81
C ALA A 144 14.21 29.16 15.80
N GLU A 145 14.94 29.28 14.68
CA GLU A 145 14.64 30.22 13.59
C GLU A 145 13.25 29.96 12.99
N LEU A 146 12.91 28.67 12.75
CA LEU A 146 11.60 28.30 12.25
C LEU A 146 10.48 28.73 13.21
N ILE A 147 10.59 28.40 14.50
CA ILE A 147 9.59 28.76 15.51
C ILE A 147 9.45 30.28 15.62
N GLU A 148 10.55 31.02 15.62
CA GLU A 148 10.53 32.49 15.63
C GLU A 148 9.84 33.05 14.39
N THR A 149 10.17 32.50 13.22
CA THR A 149 9.56 32.93 11.93
C THR A 149 8.06 32.64 11.91
N VAL A 150 7.62 31.45 12.32
CA VAL A 150 6.20 31.11 12.42
C VAL A 150 5.49 32.06 13.37
N ASN A 151 6.07 32.33 14.55
CA ASN A 151 5.51 33.25 15.53
C ASN A 151 5.44 34.72 15.04
N ARG A 152 6.39 35.13 14.21
CA ARG A 152 6.39 36.48 13.58
C ARG A 152 5.33 36.60 12.49
N LEU A 153 5.16 35.55 11.67
CA LEU A 153 4.21 35.54 10.55
C LEU A 153 2.76 35.24 11.00
N SER A 154 2.57 34.49 12.07
CA SER A 154 1.24 34.16 12.58
C SER A 154 0.63 35.38 13.29
N THR A 155 -0.56 35.79 12.85
CA THR A 155 -1.28 36.94 13.44
C THR A 155 -2.06 36.56 14.69
N ASP A 156 -2.71 35.38 14.69
CA ASP A 156 -3.72 35.00 15.65
C ASP A 156 -3.25 33.97 16.69
N LYS A 157 -2.25 33.15 16.35
CA LYS A 157 -1.77 32.06 17.21
C LYS A 157 -0.25 31.99 17.19
N LYS A 158 0.32 31.60 18.31
CA LYS A 158 1.75 31.43 18.48
C LYS A 158 2.09 29.99 18.83
N VAL A 159 3.26 29.55 18.40
CA VAL A 159 3.87 28.33 18.90
C VAL A 159 4.48 28.65 20.25
N MET A 160 3.81 28.25 21.33
CA MET A 160 4.15 28.61 22.72
C MET A 160 5.13 27.60 23.33
N THR A 161 6.13 27.17 22.59
CA THR A 161 7.10 26.15 23.02
C THR A 161 8.53 26.60 22.79
N GLU A 162 9.43 26.05 23.62
CA GLU A 162 10.88 26.32 23.52
C GLU A 162 11.52 25.40 22.47
N ALA A 163 12.29 25.98 21.57
CA ALA A 163 13.01 25.23 20.54
C ALA A 163 13.96 24.16 21.10
N ALA A 164 14.51 24.39 22.30
CA ALA A 164 15.38 23.42 22.98
C ALA A 164 14.70 22.06 23.28
N THR A 165 13.38 22.05 23.36
CA THR A 165 12.59 20.86 23.74
C THR A 165 11.55 20.45 22.71
N THR A 166 11.45 21.18 21.57
CA THR A 166 10.40 21.01 20.57
C THR A 166 10.96 20.55 19.24
N GLY A 167 10.46 19.43 18.72
CA GLY A 167 10.63 19.04 17.32
C GLY A 167 9.44 19.55 16.49
N VAL A 168 9.68 19.86 15.21
CA VAL A 168 8.66 20.39 14.30
C VAL A 168 8.64 19.60 13.00
N SER A 169 7.46 19.21 12.53
CA SER A 169 7.24 18.62 11.20
C SER A 169 6.33 19.51 10.36
N ILE A 170 6.62 19.65 9.08
CA ILE A 170 5.84 20.46 8.14
C ILE A 170 4.90 19.56 7.35
N LYS A 171 3.62 19.94 7.32
CA LYS A 171 2.57 19.25 6.55
C LYS A 171 2.16 20.09 5.34
N PRO A 172 2.75 19.92 4.16
CA PRO A 172 2.29 20.56 2.94
C PRO A 172 1.13 19.78 2.32
N ILE A 173 0.11 20.50 1.80
CA ILE A 173 -0.95 19.96 0.96
C ILE A 173 -1.11 20.90 -0.23
N SER A 174 -1.00 20.38 -1.45
CA SER A 174 -1.08 21.14 -2.69
C SER A 174 -2.36 20.87 -3.47
N VAL A 175 -2.76 21.83 -4.32
CA VAL A 175 -3.88 21.63 -5.24
C VAL A 175 -3.58 20.52 -6.23
N ALA A 176 -2.37 20.49 -6.79
CA ALA A 176 -2.00 19.52 -7.82
C ALA A 176 -2.06 18.08 -7.32
N ASN A 177 -1.44 17.79 -6.16
CA ASN A 177 -1.44 16.45 -5.60
C ASN A 177 -2.83 16.04 -5.10
N SER A 178 -3.57 16.96 -4.48
CA SER A 178 -4.96 16.73 -4.08
C SER A 178 -5.84 16.39 -5.28
N GLU A 179 -5.71 17.13 -6.39
CA GLU A 179 -6.51 16.90 -7.60
C GLU A 179 -6.20 15.53 -8.22
N ARG A 180 -4.92 15.20 -8.43
CA ARG A 180 -4.55 13.93 -9.09
C ARG A 180 -4.95 12.71 -8.28
N ILE A 181 -4.82 12.74 -6.93
CA ILE A 181 -5.21 11.59 -6.12
C ILE A 181 -6.73 11.42 -6.03
N VAL A 182 -7.48 12.52 -5.96
CA VAL A 182 -8.94 12.45 -5.96
C VAL A 182 -9.47 12.00 -7.33
N ARG A 183 -8.92 12.51 -8.44
CA ARG A 183 -9.26 12.02 -9.79
C ARG A 183 -8.96 10.53 -9.93
N PHE A 184 -7.78 10.10 -9.49
CA PHE A 184 -7.44 8.67 -9.48
C PHE A 184 -8.51 7.83 -8.75
N ALA A 185 -8.98 8.27 -7.57
CA ALA A 185 -10.00 7.54 -6.80
C ALA A 185 -11.33 7.44 -7.55
N PHE A 186 -11.78 8.51 -8.19
CA PHE A 186 -13.02 8.51 -8.99
C PHE A 186 -12.90 7.67 -10.27
N GLU A 187 -11.76 7.79 -10.99
CA GLU A 187 -11.50 6.95 -12.17
C GLU A 187 -11.40 5.47 -11.80
N TYR A 188 -10.72 5.15 -10.70
CA TYR A 188 -10.69 3.79 -10.17
C TYR A 188 -12.10 3.28 -9.85
N ALA A 189 -12.91 4.09 -9.17
CA ALA A 189 -14.28 3.74 -8.84
C ALA A 189 -15.10 3.43 -10.10
N ARG A 190 -15.03 4.31 -11.11
CA ARG A 190 -15.71 4.15 -12.39
C ARG A 190 -15.27 2.88 -13.13
N ALA A 191 -13.95 2.65 -13.25
CA ALA A 191 -13.38 1.50 -13.96
C ALA A 191 -13.71 0.15 -13.29
N ASN A 192 -13.94 0.15 -11.96
CA ASN A 192 -14.21 -1.05 -11.18
C ASN A 192 -15.67 -1.19 -10.73
N GLY A 193 -16.61 -0.39 -11.29
CA GLY A 193 -18.03 -0.47 -11.00
C GLY A 193 -18.42 -0.07 -9.57
N ARG A 194 -17.53 0.64 -8.86
CA ARG A 194 -17.76 1.20 -7.53
C ARG A 194 -18.73 2.37 -7.61
N LYS A 195 -19.46 2.64 -6.54
CA LYS A 195 -20.59 3.58 -6.54
C LYS A 195 -20.34 4.85 -5.72
N LYS A 196 -19.41 4.79 -4.76
CA LYS A 196 -19.16 5.90 -3.86
C LYS A 196 -17.67 6.12 -3.63
N VAL A 197 -17.28 7.41 -3.61
CA VAL A 197 -15.95 7.86 -3.17
C VAL A 197 -16.13 8.77 -1.95
N THR A 198 -15.57 8.34 -0.81
CA THR A 198 -15.54 9.15 0.42
C THR A 198 -14.18 9.83 0.54
N TYR A 199 -14.15 11.17 0.48
CA TYR A 199 -12.92 11.94 0.68
C TYR A 199 -12.80 12.40 2.14
N VAL A 200 -11.65 12.09 2.75
CA VAL A 200 -11.46 12.19 4.20
C VAL A 200 -10.41 13.24 4.54
N HIS A 201 -10.69 14.07 5.53
CA HIS A 201 -9.86 15.20 5.94
C HIS A 201 -10.10 15.61 7.40
N LYS A 202 -9.36 16.62 7.88
CA LYS A 202 -9.56 17.26 9.20
C LYS A 202 -9.74 18.80 9.08
N ALA A 203 -10.50 19.23 8.09
CA ALA A 203 -10.69 20.65 7.75
C ALA A 203 -11.33 21.51 8.85
N ASN A 204 -12.00 20.89 9.83
CA ASN A 204 -12.50 21.62 11.00
C ASN A 204 -11.37 22.14 11.92
N ILE A 205 -10.17 21.55 11.85
CA ILE A 205 -8.96 21.95 12.58
C ILE A 205 -7.94 22.57 11.62
N MET A 206 -7.55 21.87 10.57
CA MET A 206 -6.57 22.33 9.58
C MET A 206 -7.26 22.98 8.39
N LYS A 207 -7.68 24.22 8.57
CA LYS A 207 -8.55 24.94 7.62
C LYS A 207 -7.87 25.26 6.28
N PHE A 208 -6.54 25.39 6.26
CA PHE A 208 -5.80 25.79 5.07
C PHE A 208 -5.17 24.60 4.32
N SER A 209 -4.69 23.58 5.00
CA SER A 209 -4.15 22.37 4.37
C SER A 209 -5.27 21.36 4.06
N ASP A 210 -5.91 20.80 5.07
CA ASP A 210 -7.00 19.84 4.88
C ASP A 210 -8.25 20.47 4.27
N GLY A 211 -8.48 21.78 4.54
CA GLY A 211 -9.53 22.54 3.89
C GLY A 211 -9.30 22.70 2.39
N LEU A 212 -8.05 22.84 1.95
CA LEU A 212 -7.69 22.85 0.53
C LEU A 212 -7.98 21.47 -0.09
N PHE A 213 -7.54 20.37 0.54
CA PHE A 213 -7.86 19.01 0.07
C PHE A 213 -9.38 18.81 -0.11
N LYS A 214 -10.17 19.20 0.91
CA LYS A 214 -11.63 19.13 0.86
C LYS A 214 -12.19 19.89 -0.33
N GLN A 215 -11.81 21.18 -0.51
CA GLN A 215 -12.30 22.02 -1.61
C GLN A 215 -11.97 21.44 -2.99
N VAL A 216 -10.77 20.89 -3.14
CA VAL A 216 -10.37 20.22 -4.38
C VAL A 216 -11.21 18.97 -4.62
N ALA A 217 -11.41 18.14 -3.58
CA ALA A 217 -12.22 16.93 -3.69
C ALA A 217 -13.67 17.22 -4.03
N GLU A 218 -14.29 18.25 -3.41
CA GLU A 218 -15.63 18.71 -3.74
C GLU A 218 -15.74 19.18 -5.21
N ARG A 219 -14.75 19.92 -5.71
CA ARG A 219 -14.71 20.35 -7.10
C ARG A 219 -14.57 19.19 -8.07
N VAL A 220 -13.61 18.27 -7.82
CA VAL A 220 -13.36 17.11 -8.68
C VAL A 220 -14.58 16.19 -8.71
N SER A 221 -15.27 15.98 -7.60
CA SER A 221 -16.45 15.10 -7.53
C SER A 221 -17.58 15.54 -8.50
N GLN A 222 -17.65 16.83 -8.84
CA GLN A 222 -18.64 17.36 -9.79
C GLN A 222 -18.39 16.88 -11.24
N ASP A 223 -17.16 16.46 -11.57
CA ASP A 223 -16.81 15.90 -12.88
C ASP A 223 -17.29 14.43 -13.02
N TYR A 224 -17.80 13.82 -11.92
CA TYR A 224 -18.20 12.41 -11.84
C TYR A 224 -19.65 12.24 -11.34
N PRO A 225 -20.66 12.74 -12.07
CA PRO A 225 -22.06 12.71 -11.60
C PRO A 225 -22.66 11.29 -11.46
N ASP A 226 -21.97 10.29 -11.99
CA ASP A 226 -22.32 8.87 -11.93
C ASP A 226 -21.82 8.17 -10.66
N ILE A 227 -21.00 8.85 -9.83
CA ILE A 227 -20.42 8.33 -8.60
C ILE A 227 -20.75 9.27 -7.44
N GLU A 228 -21.27 8.71 -6.35
CA GLU A 228 -21.55 9.48 -5.13
C GLU A 228 -20.25 10.00 -4.50
N GLY A 229 -20.13 11.33 -4.35
CA GLY A 229 -19.04 11.96 -3.60
C GLY A 229 -19.49 12.31 -2.19
N GLU A 230 -18.77 11.81 -1.16
CA GLU A 230 -19.11 12.02 0.25
C GLU A 230 -17.91 12.56 1.04
N GLU A 231 -18.13 13.58 1.91
CA GLU A 231 -17.08 14.05 2.82
C GLU A 231 -17.14 13.35 4.18
N ARG A 232 -15.97 13.12 4.80
CA ARG A 232 -15.88 12.66 6.20
C ARG A 232 -14.69 13.29 6.94
N LEU A 233 -14.89 13.59 8.22
CA LEU A 233 -13.79 13.88 9.14
C LEU A 233 -13.09 12.59 9.55
N ILE A 234 -11.75 12.60 9.58
CA ILE A 234 -10.91 11.41 9.83
C ILE A 234 -11.25 10.68 11.14
N ASP A 235 -11.48 11.41 12.23
CA ASP A 235 -11.86 10.82 13.52
C ASP A 235 -13.23 10.13 13.46
N ASN A 236 -14.20 10.75 12.80
CA ASN A 236 -15.51 10.15 12.56
C ASN A 236 -15.40 8.93 11.63
N MET A 237 -14.57 9.00 10.57
CA MET A 237 -14.30 7.87 9.67
C MET A 237 -13.76 6.66 10.44
N CYS A 238 -12.75 6.85 11.29
CA CYS A 238 -12.17 5.76 12.09
C CYS A 238 -13.23 5.07 12.97
N MET A 239 -14.09 5.84 13.61
CA MET A 239 -15.18 5.30 14.44
C MET A 239 -16.20 4.55 13.58
N GLN A 240 -16.62 5.13 12.45
CA GLN A 240 -17.63 4.52 11.60
C GLN A 240 -17.15 3.25 10.89
N LEU A 241 -15.88 3.18 10.47
CA LEU A 241 -15.28 1.97 9.90
C LEU A 241 -15.37 0.77 10.87
N VAL A 242 -15.23 1.02 12.18
CA VAL A 242 -15.39 -0.03 13.20
C VAL A 242 -16.85 -0.39 13.45
N GLN A 243 -17.78 0.52 13.24
CA GLN A 243 -19.20 0.29 13.53
C GLN A 243 -20.04 -0.13 12.32
N LYS A 244 -19.73 0.43 11.14
CA LYS A 244 -20.55 0.32 9.93
C LYS A 244 -19.66 0.36 8.66
N PRO A 245 -18.67 -0.56 8.53
CA PRO A 245 -17.77 -0.57 7.38
C PRO A 245 -18.50 -0.73 6.04
N GLU A 246 -19.67 -1.36 6.04
CA GLU A 246 -20.53 -1.59 4.86
C GLU A 246 -21.07 -0.30 4.22
N LEU A 247 -20.95 0.84 4.89
CA LEU A 247 -21.38 2.14 4.33
C LEU A 247 -20.35 2.74 3.36
N TYR A 248 -19.17 2.19 3.29
CA TYR A 248 -18.04 2.73 2.52
C TYR A 248 -17.66 1.83 1.35
N ASP A 249 -17.07 2.43 0.32
CA ASP A 249 -16.69 1.74 -0.92
C ASP A 249 -15.23 2.13 -1.27
N VAL A 250 -15.02 3.27 -1.92
CA VAL A 250 -13.68 3.82 -2.14
C VAL A 250 -13.44 4.98 -1.19
N ILE A 251 -12.29 5.00 -0.52
CA ILE A 251 -11.92 6.02 0.47
C ILE A 251 -10.64 6.71 0.00
N VAL A 252 -10.68 8.01 -0.25
CA VAL A 252 -9.49 8.78 -0.64
C VAL A 252 -9.05 9.73 0.46
N LEU A 253 -7.73 9.74 0.75
CA LEU A 253 -7.17 10.47 1.89
C LEU A 253 -5.79 11.07 1.57
N PRO A 254 -5.42 12.18 2.26
CA PRO A 254 -4.03 12.60 2.40
C PRO A 254 -3.13 11.48 2.95
N ASN A 255 -1.84 11.62 2.76
CA ASN A 255 -0.84 10.56 2.94
C ASN A 255 -0.88 9.91 4.33
N LEU A 256 -0.71 10.66 5.41
CA LEU A 256 -0.69 10.09 6.76
C LEU A 256 -2.02 9.41 7.14
N TYR A 257 -3.14 10.05 6.82
CA TYR A 257 -4.44 9.44 7.13
C TYR A 257 -4.67 8.17 6.32
N GLY A 258 -4.25 8.16 5.05
CA GLY A 258 -4.33 6.98 4.21
C GLY A 258 -3.50 5.81 4.74
N ASP A 259 -2.33 6.08 5.34
CA ASP A 259 -1.52 5.06 5.99
C ASP A 259 -2.25 4.42 7.17
N ILE A 260 -2.76 5.26 8.09
CA ILE A 260 -3.47 4.80 9.29
C ILE A 260 -4.75 4.05 8.94
N VAL A 261 -5.55 4.61 8.04
CA VAL A 261 -6.87 4.04 7.68
C VAL A 261 -6.72 2.75 6.88
N SER A 262 -5.71 2.63 6.02
CA SER A 262 -5.51 1.39 5.27
C SER A 262 -5.15 0.20 6.17
N ASP A 263 -4.36 0.41 7.22
CA ASP A 263 -4.07 -0.64 8.20
C ASP A 263 -5.30 -1.01 9.03
N LEU A 264 -6.13 0.00 9.38
CA LEU A 264 -7.42 -0.24 10.01
C LEU A 264 -8.33 -1.10 9.10
N CYS A 265 -8.48 -0.73 7.82
CA CYS A 265 -9.29 -1.47 6.85
C CYS A 265 -8.75 -2.89 6.61
N ALA A 266 -7.42 -3.07 6.53
CA ALA A 266 -6.81 -4.40 6.46
C ALA A 266 -7.17 -5.25 7.70
N GLY A 267 -7.16 -4.63 8.90
CA GLY A 267 -7.59 -5.27 10.14
C GLY A 267 -9.06 -5.72 10.11
N LEU A 268 -9.95 -4.93 9.51
CA LEU A 268 -11.35 -5.28 9.32
C LEU A 268 -11.53 -6.48 8.37
N ALA A 269 -10.70 -6.57 7.32
CA ALA A 269 -10.77 -7.65 6.32
C ALA A 269 -10.09 -8.96 6.75
N GLY A 270 -9.33 -8.96 7.86
CA GLY A 270 -8.66 -10.16 8.36
C GLY A 270 -7.17 -10.02 8.63
N GLY A 271 -6.61 -8.83 8.46
CA GLY A 271 -5.23 -8.48 8.79
C GLY A 271 -4.32 -8.32 7.57
N LEU A 272 -3.09 -7.86 7.85
CA LEU A 272 -2.11 -7.51 6.83
C LEU A 272 -1.64 -8.70 5.96
N GLY A 273 -1.81 -9.95 6.43
CA GLY A 273 -1.42 -11.16 5.68
C GLY A 273 -2.26 -11.41 4.41
N VAL A 274 -3.39 -10.72 4.26
CA VAL A 274 -4.27 -10.77 3.09
C VAL A 274 -4.49 -9.40 2.44
N ALA A 275 -3.65 -8.42 2.76
CA ALA A 275 -3.77 -7.04 2.31
C ALA A 275 -2.73 -6.72 1.22
N PRO A 276 -3.12 -6.75 -0.07
CA PRO A 276 -2.27 -6.32 -1.17
C PRO A 276 -2.19 -4.80 -1.26
N GLY A 277 -1.25 -4.31 -2.07
CA GLY A 277 -1.14 -2.91 -2.39
C GLY A 277 -0.44 -2.65 -3.72
N ALA A 278 -0.65 -1.45 -4.23
CA ALA A 278 0.06 -0.92 -5.39
C ALA A 278 0.40 0.54 -5.16
N ASN A 279 1.55 0.98 -5.67
CA ASN A 279 1.94 2.37 -5.79
C ASN A 279 2.00 2.69 -7.28
N ILE A 280 1.16 3.63 -7.72
CA ILE A 280 0.91 3.90 -9.14
C ILE A 280 1.26 5.34 -9.45
N GLY A 281 2.00 5.55 -10.52
CA GLY A 281 2.32 6.82 -11.13
C GLY A 281 1.93 6.82 -12.60
N ASP A 282 2.19 7.94 -13.28
CA ASP A 282 1.87 8.06 -14.71
C ASP A 282 2.78 7.18 -15.59
N ASN A 283 4.00 6.86 -15.11
CA ASN A 283 5.02 6.15 -15.89
C ASN A 283 5.53 4.88 -15.21
N GLY A 284 4.77 4.30 -14.27
CA GLY A 284 5.17 3.07 -13.61
C GLY A 284 4.24 2.64 -12.48
N ALA A 285 4.32 1.38 -12.10
CA ALA A 285 3.57 0.81 -11.01
C ALA A 285 4.41 -0.22 -10.23
N VAL A 286 4.35 -0.12 -8.90
CA VAL A 286 5.00 -1.05 -7.98
C VAL A 286 3.94 -1.72 -7.12
N PHE A 287 3.83 -3.04 -7.24
CA PHE A 287 2.89 -3.88 -6.50
C PHE A 287 3.62 -4.52 -5.31
N GLU A 288 3.12 -4.29 -4.11
CA GLU A 288 3.75 -4.75 -2.87
C GLU A 288 2.72 -5.12 -1.80
N ALA A 289 3.03 -6.07 -0.93
CA ALA A 289 2.23 -6.33 0.26
C ALA A 289 2.34 -5.16 1.25
N THR A 290 1.27 -4.93 2.03
CA THR A 290 1.26 -3.84 3.03
C THR A 290 2.07 -4.15 4.29
N HIS A 291 2.33 -5.43 4.57
CA HIS A 291 3.09 -5.86 5.76
C HIS A 291 4.61 -5.70 5.58
N GLY A 292 5.33 -5.62 6.69
CA GLY A 292 6.79 -5.52 6.72
C GLY A 292 7.53 -6.86 6.52
N SER A 293 8.87 -6.81 6.57
CA SER A 293 9.81 -7.89 6.27
C SER A 293 9.93 -8.99 7.32
N ALA A 294 9.37 -8.81 8.52
CA ALA A 294 9.38 -9.77 9.64
C ALA A 294 10.69 -10.58 9.78
N PRO A 295 11.87 -9.94 10.05
CA PRO A 295 13.20 -10.57 9.99
C PRO A 295 13.35 -11.83 10.82
N LYS A 296 12.61 -11.92 11.94
CA LYS A 296 12.60 -13.10 12.84
C LYS A 296 12.13 -14.40 12.19
N TYR A 297 11.48 -14.32 11.03
CA TYR A 297 10.99 -15.47 10.28
C TYR A 297 11.79 -15.75 8.99
N LYS A 298 12.90 -15.04 8.75
CA LYS A 298 13.78 -15.22 7.58
C LYS A 298 14.14 -16.69 7.39
N GLY A 299 13.86 -17.25 6.22
CA GLY A 299 14.23 -18.61 5.83
C GLY A 299 13.47 -19.74 6.56
N LEU A 300 12.45 -19.44 7.36
CA LEU A 300 11.70 -20.45 8.10
C LEU A 300 10.54 -21.08 7.30
N ASN A 301 10.29 -20.65 6.07
CA ASN A 301 9.18 -21.13 5.25
C ASN A 301 7.84 -21.12 6.01
N LYS A 302 7.50 -20.03 6.70
CA LYS A 302 6.39 -20.00 7.66
C LYS A 302 5.34 -18.92 7.39
N VAL A 303 5.71 -17.85 6.72
CA VAL A 303 4.88 -16.65 6.58
C VAL A 303 3.84 -16.85 5.47
N ASN A 304 2.66 -16.27 5.67
CA ASN A 304 1.57 -16.28 4.72
C ASN A 304 1.95 -15.51 3.43
N PRO A 305 1.92 -16.13 2.25
CA PRO A 305 2.27 -15.48 1.00
C PRO A 305 1.12 -14.70 0.34
N THR A 306 -0.10 -14.80 0.87
CA THR A 306 -1.33 -14.34 0.20
C THR A 306 -1.28 -12.87 -0.17
N ALA A 307 -0.82 -11.98 0.71
CA ALA A 307 -0.78 -10.55 0.45
C ALA A 307 0.09 -10.20 -0.77
N LEU A 308 1.27 -10.82 -0.92
CA LEU A 308 2.13 -10.57 -2.07
C LEU A 308 1.60 -11.26 -3.33
N ILE A 309 0.99 -12.44 -3.23
CA ILE A 309 0.34 -13.10 -4.37
C ILE A 309 -0.84 -12.26 -4.87
N LEU A 310 -1.65 -11.70 -3.96
CA LEU A 310 -2.73 -10.76 -4.33
C LEU A 310 -2.19 -9.45 -4.94
N SER A 311 -1.01 -8.97 -4.53
CA SER A 311 -0.33 -7.87 -5.20
C SER A 311 0.08 -8.27 -6.63
N GLY A 312 0.47 -9.52 -6.84
CA GLY A 312 0.66 -10.11 -8.18
C GLY A 312 -0.63 -10.17 -9.00
N VAL A 313 -1.79 -10.44 -8.38
CA VAL A 313 -3.10 -10.33 -9.05
C VAL A 313 -3.38 -8.89 -9.50
N MET A 314 -3.08 -7.90 -8.67
CA MET A 314 -3.21 -6.48 -9.05
C MET A 314 -2.26 -6.13 -10.21
N MET A 315 -1.03 -6.64 -10.20
CA MET A 315 -0.07 -6.47 -11.28
C MET A 315 -0.58 -7.09 -12.60
N LEU A 316 -1.13 -8.29 -12.57
CA LEU A 316 -1.74 -8.92 -13.75
C LEU A 316 -2.90 -8.09 -14.33
N ARG A 317 -3.73 -7.51 -13.46
CA ARG A 317 -4.81 -6.59 -13.91
C ARG A 317 -4.25 -5.31 -14.54
N HIS A 318 -3.16 -4.78 -14.02
CA HIS A 318 -2.47 -3.62 -14.58
C HIS A 318 -1.87 -3.91 -15.96
N LEU A 319 -1.34 -5.12 -16.16
CA LEU A 319 -0.82 -5.60 -17.44
C LEU A 319 -1.93 -6.06 -18.42
N ASP A 320 -3.19 -5.83 -18.08
CA ASP A 320 -4.40 -6.25 -18.83
C ASP A 320 -4.57 -7.77 -18.97
N GLU A 321 -3.89 -8.55 -18.15
CA GLU A 321 -4.02 -10.01 -18.05
C GLU A 321 -5.16 -10.42 -17.09
N ARG A 322 -6.35 -9.83 -17.27
CA ARG A 322 -7.50 -9.98 -16.38
C ARG A 322 -7.97 -11.43 -16.20
N PRO A 323 -8.06 -12.29 -17.24
CA PRO A 323 -8.47 -13.67 -17.04
C PRO A 323 -7.51 -14.46 -16.13
N ALA A 324 -6.19 -14.26 -16.28
CA ALA A 324 -5.19 -14.88 -15.42
C ALA A 324 -5.24 -14.34 -13.98
N ALA A 325 -5.46 -13.04 -13.82
CA ALA A 325 -5.66 -12.41 -12.52
C ALA A 325 -6.86 -12.98 -11.78
N ASP A 326 -8.00 -13.14 -12.47
CA ASP A 326 -9.23 -13.66 -11.88
C ASP A 326 -9.10 -15.16 -11.55
N ALA A 327 -8.44 -15.95 -12.39
CA ALA A 327 -8.12 -17.34 -12.09
C ALA A 327 -7.27 -17.48 -10.83
N LEU A 328 -6.22 -16.64 -10.68
CA LEU A 328 -5.36 -16.63 -9.50
C LEU A 328 -6.11 -16.19 -8.24
N GLU A 329 -6.90 -15.11 -8.30
CA GLU A 329 -7.68 -14.66 -7.14
C GLU A 329 -8.70 -15.72 -6.69
N ASN A 330 -9.37 -16.38 -7.63
CA ASN A 330 -10.32 -17.45 -7.33
C ASN A 330 -9.62 -18.66 -6.69
N ALA A 331 -8.44 -19.03 -7.16
CA ALA A 331 -7.64 -20.11 -6.56
C ALA A 331 -7.21 -19.78 -5.12
N ILE A 332 -6.77 -18.54 -4.87
CA ILE A 332 -6.47 -18.06 -3.52
C ILE A 332 -7.70 -18.18 -2.62
N ALA A 333 -8.83 -17.68 -3.07
CA ALA A 333 -10.10 -17.71 -2.32
C ALA A 333 -10.53 -19.16 -2.00
N ALA A 334 -10.38 -20.08 -2.95
CA ALA A 334 -10.70 -21.49 -2.77
C ALA A 334 -9.82 -22.18 -1.73
N VAL A 335 -8.49 -21.97 -1.77
CA VAL A 335 -7.52 -22.54 -0.81
C VAL A 335 -7.78 -22.00 0.59
N ILE A 336 -8.07 -20.70 0.73
CA ILE A 336 -8.39 -20.08 2.02
C ILE A 336 -9.70 -20.64 2.58
N ALA A 337 -10.74 -20.71 1.75
CA ALA A 337 -12.05 -21.24 2.17
C ALA A 337 -11.99 -22.71 2.60
N GLU A 338 -11.16 -23.52 1.92
CA GLU A 338 -10.92 -24.91 2.31
C GLU A 338 -10.21 -25.02 3.65
N GLY A 339 -9.25 -24.12 3.96
CA GLY A 339 -8.54 -24.01 5.23
C GLY A 339 -7.57 -25.16 5.54
N ARG A 340 -7.34 -26.09 4.61
CA ARG A 340 -6.44 -27.24 4.80
C ARG A 340 -4.97 -26.84 4.61
N ASN A 341 -4.65 -26.31 3.45
CA ASN A 341 -3.27 -25.95 3.06
C ASN A 341 -3.01 -24.46 3.27
N VAL A 342 -3.20 -23.97 4.49
CA VAL A 342 -3.01 -22.57 4.88
C VAL A 342 -1.96 -22.44 5.98
N THR A 343 -1.32 -21.29 6.06
CA THR A 343 -0.30 -20.99 7.06
C THR A 343 -0.91 -20.84 8.46
N TYR A 344 -0.06 -20.86 9.49
CA TYR A 344 -0.43 -20.88 10.91
C TYR A 344 -1.34 -19.72 11.35
N ASP A 345 -1.21 -18.56 10.74
CA ASP A 345 -2.01 -17.37 11.04
C ASP A 345 -3.48 -17.48 10.58
N MET A 346 -3.73 -18.35 9.61
CA MET A 346 -5.09 -18.68 9.13
C MET A 346 -5.71 -19.87 9.84
N LYS A 347 -4.93 -20.64 10.63
CA LYS A 347 -5.47 -21.78 11.40
C LYS A 347 -6.24 -21.32 12.65
N PRO A 348 -7.16 -22.15 13.18
CA PRO A 348 -7.88 -21.89 14.44
C PRO A 348 -6.94 -21.57 15.62
N HIS A 349 -5.79 -22.21 15.69
CA HIS A 349 -4.77 -21.99 16.71
C HIS A 349 -3.40 -21.80 16.04
N ARG A 350 -2.54 -20.94 16.63
CA ARG A 350 -1.22 -20.62 16.06
C ARG A 350 -0.22 -21.80 16.05
N ASP A 351 -0.44 -22.75 16.89
CA ASP A 351 0.34 -23.97 17.07
C ASP A 351 -0.31 -25.20 16.41
N ASP A 352 -1.29 -25.01 15.55
CA ASP A 352 -1.94 -26.08 14.80
C ASP A 352 -0.90 -26.86 13.96
N PRO A 353 -0.70 -28.17 14.24
CA PRO A 353 0.31 -28.96 13.55
C PRO A 353 -0.03 -29.22 12.06
N THR A 354 -1.25 -28.91 11.63
CA THR A 354 -1.68 -29.03 10.23
C THR A 354 -1.40 -27.77 9.41
N ALA A 355 -0.84 -26.72 10.04
CA ALA A 355 -0.41 -25.54 9.31
C ALA A 355 0.73 -25.88 8.35
N VAL A 356 0.65 -25.35 7.14
CA VAL A 356 1.68 -25.53 6.12
C VAL A 356 2.61 -24.31 6.06
N GLY A 357 3.72 -24.44 5.34
CA GLY A 357 4.64 -23.32 5.10
C GLY A 357 4.23 -22.44 3.91
N THR A 358 5.02 -21.40 3.69
CA THR A 358 4.86 -20.44 2.59
C THR A 358 4.82 -21.13 1.22
N ARG A 359 5.75 -22.07 1.00
CA ARG A 359 5.88 -22.80 -0.28
C ARG A 359 4.71 -23.74 -0.52
N GLU A 360 4.34 -24.51 0.49
CA GLU A 360 3.26 -25.50 0.41
C GLU A 360 1.90 -24.80 0.19
N MET A 361 1.68 -23.61 0.78
CA MET A 361 0.49 -22.82 0.50
C MET A 361 0.48 -22.30 -0.94
N ALA A 362 1.62 -21.82 -1.46
CA ALA A 362 1.75 -21.44 -2.85
C ALA A 362 1.52 -22.62 -3.82
N ASP A 363 2.04 -23.81 -3.50
CA ASP A 363 1.79 -25.04 -4.27
C ASP A 363 0.31 -25.41 -4.32
N ALA A 364 -0.40 -25.27 -3.19
CA ALA A 364 -1.85 -25.48 -3.13
C ALA A 364 -2.62 -24.48 -3.98
N ILE A 365 -2.23 -23.20 -3.98
CA ILE A 365 -2.83 -22.16 -4.84
C ILE A 365 -2.59 -22.50 -6.30
N ILE A 366 -1.36 -22.86 -6.69
CA ILE A 366 -1.00 -23.27 -8.05
C ILE A 366 -1.82 -24.48 -8.51
N ALA A 367 -2.06 -25.44 -7.62
CA ALA A 367 -2.86 -26.62 -7.93
C ALA A 367 -4.36 -26.31 -8.10
N ALA A 368 -4.84 -25.20 -7.51
CA ALA A 368 -6.24 -24.78 -7.58
C ALA A 368 -6.57 -23.88 -8.79
N ILE A 369 -5.57 -23.34 -9.50
CA ILE A 369 -5.71 -22.69 -10.79
C ILE A 369 -5.97 -23.82 -11.83
#